data_fc3f9f298b3ea2ef9bb47f4a8f71c686
#
_entry.id   fc3f9f298b3ea2ef9bb47f4a8f71c686
#
_cell.length_a   1.000
_cell.length_b   1.000
_cell.length_c   1.000
_cell.angle_alpha   90.00
_cell.angle_beta   90.00
_cell.angle_gamma   90.00
#
_symmetry.space_group_name_H-M   'P 1'
#
loop_
_entity.id
_entity.type
_entity.pdbx_description
1 polymer ?
#
loop_
_entity_poly.entity_id
_entity_poly.type
_entity_poly.pdbx_seq_one_letter_code
_entity_poly.pdbx_strand_id
1 'polypeptide(L)'
;NTTVFRNNSIVTHGNTQYISYYDAEGWLMLGKRRLGTGEWILHRTQYKGHVKDAHNIISMMVDGDGYLHLSFDHHGHKLNYCRSIAPDTLVLGDKEPMIGNEEEDVTYPEFHLLADGGLLFVYRSGASGRGNMVMNRYDVKSRKWERVQDVLVDGENERNAYWQLYVDQSGTIHLSWVWRETWH
;
A
#
# COMPACT_ATOMS: atom_id res chain seq x y z
N ASN A 1 14.64 -1.09 -5.21
CA ASN A 1 14.21 -2.48 -5.14
C ASN A 1 13.21 -2.77 -6.25
N THR A 2 13.48 -3.75 -7.12
CA THR A 2 12.72 -4.06 -8.33
C THR A 2 12.16 -5.48 -8.29
N THR A 3 11.63 -5.90 -7.15
CA THR A 3 11.17 -7.26 -6.94
C THR A 3 9.76 -7.50 -7.44
N VAL A 4 9.41 -8.78 -7.58
CA VAL A 4 8.18 -9.28 -8.17
C VAL A 4 6.90 -9.00 -7.35
N PHE A 5 6.99 -8.67 -6.08
CA PHE A 5 5.84 -8.39 -5.20
C PHE A 5 5.33 -6.96 -5.30
N ARG A 6 5.83 -6.21 -6.24
CA ARG A 6 5.56 -4.78 -6.32
C ARG A 6 4.26 -4.50 -7.04
N ASN A 7 3.34 -3.87 -6.33
CA ASN A 7 2.13 -3.29 -6.87
C ASN A 7 2.13 -1.77 -6.64
N ASN A 8 1.68 -1.01 -7.65
CA ASN A 8 1.42 0.42 -7.53
C ASN A 8 2.61 1.29 -7.10
N SER A 9 3.81 1.02 -7.59
CA SER A 9 4.95 1.95 -7.45
C SER A 9 4.95 3.07 -8.51
N ILE A 10 4.05 2.99 -9.48
CA ILE A 10 3.73 4.03 -10.46
C ILE A 10 2.21 4.11 -10.59
N VAL A 11 1.65 5.30 -10.45
CA VAL A 11 0.21 5.55 -10.57
C VAL A 11 -0.04 6.81 -11.37
N THR A 12 -1.21 6.88 -12.00
CA THR A 12 -1.66 8.07 -12.76
C THR A 12 -2.96 8.57 -12.18
N HIS A 13 -3.02 9.86 -11.87
CA HIS A 13 -4.23 10.56 -11.46
C HIS A 13 -4.43 11.78 -12.34
N GLY A 14 -5.54 11.83 -13.08
CA GLY A 14 -5.77 12.86 -14.08
C GLY A 14 -4.64 12.90 -15.11
N ASN A 15 -3.99 14.04 -15.24
CA ASN A 15 -2.85 14.26 -16.14
C ASN A 15 -1.47 14.15 -15.44
N THR A 16 -1.43 13.74 -14.18
CA THR A 16 -0.19 13.60 -13.42
C THR A 16 0.13 12.14 -13.17
N GLN A 17 1.37 11.77 -13.42
CA GLN A 17 1.92 10.46 -13.12
C GLN A 17 2.86 10.58 -11.93
N TYR A 18 2.75 9.65 -10.97
CA TYR A 18 3.55 9.58 -9.76
C TYR A 18 4.36 8.29 -9.72
N ILE A 19 5.57 8.37 -9.16
CA ILE A 19 6.42 7.20 -8.88
C ILE A 19 6.90 7.23 -7.45
N SER A 20 7.18 6.04 -6.92
CA SER A 20 7.84 5.85 -5.63
C SER A 20 8.95 4.80 -5.76
N TYR A 21 10.08 5.04 -5.09
CA TYR A 21 11.20 4.11 -5.06
C TYR A 21 12.11 4.42 -3.87
N TYR A 22 13.00 3.49 -3.53
CA TYR A 22 14.10 3.77 -2.61
C TYR A 22 15.36 4.13 -3.41
N ASP A 23 16.07 5.16 -2.97
CA ASP A 23 17.40 5.45 -3.47
C ASP A 23 18.45 4.46 -2.92
N ALA A 24 19.72 4.64 -3.33
CA ALA A 24 20.80 3.76 -2.92
C ALA A 24 21.09 3.81 -1.40
N GLU A 25 20.69 4.88 -0.72
CA GLU A 25 20.83 5.07 0.73
C GLU A 25 19.60 4.61 1.52
N GLY A 26 18.56 4.11 0.81
CA GLY A 26 17.31 3.66 1.39
C GLY A 26 16.30 4.77 1.65
N TRP A 27 16.53 6.00 1.19
CA TRP A 27 15.51 7.03 1.31
C TRP A 27 14.33 6.75 0.39
N LEU A 28 13.13 6.92 0.92
CA LEU A 28 11.91 6.87 0.13
C LEU A 28 11.83 8.13 -0.72
N MET A 29 11.87 7.92 -2.03
CA MET A 29 11.79 8.96 -3.06
C MET A 29 10.42 8.96 -3.68
N LEU A 30 9.90 10.16 -3.90
CA LEU A 30 8.69 10.39 -4.69
C LEU A 30 9.05 11.19 -5.93
N GLY A 31 8.32 10.94 -7.00
CA GLY A 31 8.42 11.75 -8.19
C GLY A 31 7.05 11.99 -8.81
N LYS A 32 6.90 13.12 -9.48
CA LYS A 32 5.73 13.38 -10.33
C LYS A 32 6.13 14.00 -11.64
N ARG A 33 5.33 13.73 -12.66
CA ARG A 33 5.41 14.42 -13.96
C ARG A 33 4.03 14.60 -14.56
N ARG A 34 3.90 15.57 -15.42
CA ARG A 34 2.73 15.67 -16.28
C ARG A 34 2.82 14.64 -17.42
N LEU A 35 1.72 13.97 -17.73
CA LEU A 35 1.66 13.06 -18.88
C LEU A 35 2.03 13.81 -20.17
N GLY A 36 2.79 13.15 -21.03
CA GLY A 36 3.31 13.72 -22.27
C GLY A 36 4.56 14.58 -22.11
N THR A 37 5.05 14.80 -20.88
CA THR A 37 6.35 15.44 -20.62
C THR A 37 7.39 14.39 -20.21
N GLY A 38 8.69 14.65 -20.51
CA GLY A 38 9.80 13.78 -20.11
C GLY A 38 10.38 14.07 -18.71
N GLU A 39 10.04 15.20 -18.13
CA GLU A 39 10.67 15.72 -16.93
C GLU A 39 9.95 15.25 -15.67
N TRP A 40 10.73 14.70 -14.70
CA TRP A 40 10.27 14.33 -13.39
C TRP A 40 10.68 15.38 -12.37
N ILE A 41 9.74 15.80 -11.54
CA ILE A 41 10.02 16.53 -10.30
C ILE A 41 10.21 15.48 -9.23
N LEU A 42 11.40 15.39 -8.64
CA LEU A 42 11.74 14.41 -7.63
C LEU A 42 11.80 15.07 -6.24
N HIS A 43 11.36 14.33 -5.24
CA HIS A 43 11.39 14.74 -3.85
C HIS A 43 11.88 13.59 -2.95
N ARG A 44 12.90 13.85 -2.13
CA ARG A 44 13.33 12.93 -1.08
C ARG A 44 12.50 13.19 0.17
N THR A 45 11.80 12.17 0.62
CA THR A 45 10.97 12.27 1.82
C THR A 45 11.81 12.18 3.10
N GLN A 46 11.17 12.36 4.25
CA GLN A 46 11.77 12.16 5.57
C GLN A 46 11.91 10.69 5.98
N TYR A 47 11.47 9.75 5.14
CA TYR A 47 11.40 8.32 5.46
C TYR A 47 12.48 7.50 4.78
N LYS A 48 12.87 6.43 5.46
CA LYS A 48 13.75 5.38 4.92
C LYS A 48 13.09 4.02 5.03
N GLY A 49 13.53 3.10 4.18
CA GLY A 49 13.19 1.69 4.24
C GLY A 49 14.43 0.81 4.20
N HIS A 50 14.27 -0.45 4.58
CA HIS A 50 15.33 -1.45 4.63
C HIS A 50 15.46 -2.15 3.27
N VAL A 51 16.21 -1.54 2.37
CA VAL A 51 16.33 -1.93 0.94
C VAL A 51 17.01 -3.28 0.69
N LYS A 52 17.61 -3.90 1.70
CA LYS A 52 18.25 -5.23 1.57
C LYS A 52 17.24 -6.37 1.61
N ASP A 53 16.04 -6.14 2.12
CA ASP A 53 14.95 -7.11 2.14
C ASP A 53 13.98 -6.82 1.00
N ALA A 54 13.78 -7.81 0.15
CA ALA A 54 12.91 -7.72 -1.01
C ALA A 54 11.41 -7.56 -0.67
N HIS A 55 11.00 -7.93 0.54
CA HIS A 55 9.63 -7.78 1.02
C HIS A 55 9.26 -6.32 1.33
N ASN A 56 10.25 -5.48 1.62
CA ASN A 56 10.05 -4.08 2.00
C ASN A 56 9.71 -3.21 0.80
N ILE A 57 8.60 -3.54 0.16
CA ILE A 57 8.07 -2.81 -0.99
C ILE A 57 7.44 -1.49 -0.58
N ILE A 58 7.18 -0.63 -1.56
CA ILE A 58 6.34 0.55 -1.44
C ILE A 58 5.05 0.29 -2.22
N SER A 59 3.91 0.48 -1.58
CA SER A 59 2.61 0.58 -2.23
C SER A 59 2.12 2.02 -2.16
N MET A 60 1.68 2.57 -3.28
CA MET A 60 1.25 3.96 -3.40
C MET A 60 -0.04 4.05 -4.20
N MET A 61 -0.93 4.94 -3.80
CA MET A 61 -2.14 5.28 -4.56
C MET A 61 -2.47 6.76 -4.37
N VAL A 62 -3.20 7.32 -5.31
CA VAL A 62 -3.80 8.66 -5.20
C VAL A 62 -5.30 8.48 -5.03
N ASP A 63 -5.88 9.11 -4.01
CA ASP A 63 -7.33 9.10 -3.79
C ASP A 63 -8.07 10.05 -4.74
N GLY A 64 -9.39 10.04 -4.70
CA GLY A 64 -10.24 10.87 -5.55
C GLY A 64 -10.09 12.37 -5.35
N ASP A 65 -9.59 12.81 -4.19
CA ASP A 65 -9.29 14.21 -3.86
C ASP A 65 -7.85 14.61 -4.24
N GLY A 66 -7.04 13.66 -4.74
CA GLY A 66 -5.67 13.93 -5.20
C GLY A 66 -4.60 13.82 -4.11
N TYR A 67 -4.91 13.25 -2.95
CA TYR A 67 -3.91 12.96 -1.92
C TYR A 67 -3.16 11.67 -2.24
N LEU A 68 -1.84 11.69 -2.05
CA LEU A 68 -1.01 10.50 -2.10
C LEU A 68 -1.14 9.71 -0.79
N HIS A 69 -1.35 8.41 -0.90
CA HIS A 69 -1.32 7.44 0.20
C HIS A 69 -0.16 6.48 -0.02
N LEU A 70 0.65 6.27 1.00
CA LEU A 70 1.81 5.39 0.94
C LEU A 70 1.84 4.43 2.11
N SER A 71 2.20 3.18 1.81
CA SER A 71 2.56 2.18 2.80
C SER A 71 3.85 1.51 2.37
N PHE A 72 4.83 1.36 3.27
CA PHE A 72 6.19 1.00 2.89
C PHE A 72 6.96 0.31 4.03
N ASP A 73 8.01 -0.43 3.67
CA ASP A 73 8.99 -1.01 4.61
C ASP A 73 8.38 -2.04 5.58
N HIS A 74 7.67 -3.03 5.04
CA HIS A 74 6.98 -4.05 5.83
C HIS A 74 7.48 -5.47 5.54
N HIS A 75 7.91 -6.13 6.59
CA HIS A 75 8.13 -7.57 6.66
C HIS A 75 7.88 -8.04 8.11
N GLY A 76 6.60 -8.11 8.51
CA GLY A 76 6.21 -8.34 9.90
C GLY A 76 6.57 -7.15 10.81
N HIS A 77 6.28 -5.94 10.37
CA HIS A 77 6.52 -4.72 11.12
C HIS A 77 5.23 -3.93 11.32
N LYS A 78 5.22 -3.07 12.31
CA LYS A 78 4.12 -2.13 12.52
C LYS A 78 3.82 -1.33 11.26
N LEU A 79 2.54 -1.03 11.04
CA LEU A 79 2.09 -0.28 9.87
C LEU A 79 2.84 1.04 9.72
N ASN A 80 3.51 1.18 8.60
CA ASN A 80 4.08 2.44 8.10
C ASN A 80 3.14 2.98 7.03
N TYR A 81 2.20 3.79 7.42
CA TYR A 81 1.27 4.47 6.52
C TYR A 81 1.35 5.97 6.74
N CYS A 82 1.31 6.73 5.66
CA CYS A 82 1.22 8.19 5.69
C CYS A 82 0.50 8.71 4.43
N ARG A 83 0.03 9.95 4.51
CA ARG A 83 -0.56 10.68 3.38
C ARG A 83 0.25 11.92 3.04
N SER A 84 0.06 12.43 1.82
CA SER A 84 0.52 13.79 1.50
C SER A 84 -0.25 14.84 2.30
N ILE A 85 0.41 15.96 2.61
CA ILE A 85 -0.17 17.05 3.40
C ILE A 85 -1.23 17.86 2.64
N ALA A 86 -1.26 17.74 1.32
CA ALA A 86 -2.21 18.40 0.43
C ALA A 86 -2.35 17.59 -0.88
N PRO A 87 -3.40 17.84 -1.69
CA PRO A 87 -3.50 17.29 -3.03
C PRO A 87 -2.29 17.69 -3.90
N ASP A 88 -1.93 16.79 -4.81
CA ASP A 88 -0.86 17.00 -5.80
C ASP A 88 0.51 17.45 -5.22
N THR A 89 0.78 17.22 -3.94
CA THR A 89 2.10 17.46 -3.35
C THR A 89 2.87 16.17 -3.13
N LEU A 90 4.21 16.23 -3.19
CA LEU A 90 5.11 15.14 -2.84
C LEU A 90 5.56 15.18 -1.36
N VAL A 91 5.09 16.16 -0.59
CA VAL A 91 5.42 16.30 0.82
C VAL A 91 4.48 15.41 1.64
N LEU A 92 5.03 14.49 2.40
CA LEU A 92 4.31 13.57 3.25
C LEU A 92 4.14 14.12 4.67
N GLY A 93 2.98 13.84 5.26
CA GLY A 93 2.74 14.03 6.70
C GLY A 93 3.42 12.95 7.54
N ASP A 94 3.13 12.96 8.84
CA ASP A 94 3.59 11.95 9.78
C ASP A 94 2.93 10.59 9.52
N LYS A 95 3.55 9.52 10.04
CA LYS A 95 2.96 8.19 10.03
C LYS A 95 1.73 8.17 10.95
N GLU A 96 0.66 7.60 10.47
CA GLU A 96 -0.60 7.48 11.21
C GLU A 96 -1.15 6.05 11.13
N PRO A 97 -1.91 5.57 12.13
CA PRO A 97 -2.64 4.32 12.02
C PRO A 97 -3.82 4.47 11.06
N MET A 98 -4.30 3.38 10.51
CA MET A 98 -5.57 3.34 9.80
C MET A 98 -6.73 3.06 10.77
N ILE A 99 -6.71 1.89 11.41
CA ILE A 99 -7.75 1.40 12.34
C ILE A 99 -7.20 1.28 13.76
N GLY A 100 -5.90 0.91 13.89
CA GLY A 100 -5.22 0.72 15.16
C GLY A 100 -5.18 -0.72 15.69
N ASN A 101 -5.90 -1.65 15.05
CA ASN A 101 -5.78 -3.09 15.34
C ASN A 101 -5.35 -3.84 14.09
N GLU A 102 -4.75 -5.02 14.23
CA GLU A 102 -4.14 -5.84 13.17
C GLU A 102 -3.01 -5.12 12.40
N GLU A 103 -2.40 -4.09 13.01
CA GLU A 103 -1.41 -3.22 12.35
C GLU A 103 0.01 -3.36 12.94
N GLU A 104 0.26 -4.35 13.80
CA GLU A 104 1.59 -4.53 14.43
C GLU A 104 2.53 -5.41 13.58
N ASP A 105 2.00 -6.37 12.82
CA ASP A 105 2.76 -7.35 12.04
C ASP A 105 2.36 -7.33 10.56
N VAL A 106 2.56 -6.20 9.88
CA VAL A 106 2.13 -5.98 8.49
C VAL A 106 3.16 -6.51 7.49
N THR A 107 2.67 -7.17 6.42
CA THR A 107 3.47 -7.54 5.24
C THR A 107 2.59 -7.46 3.99
N TYR A 108 3.20 -7.18 2.83
CA TYR A 108 2.53 -7.11 1.51
C TYR A 108 1.40 -6.06 1.43
N PRO A 109 1.69 -4.80 1.77
CA PRO A 109 0.69 -3.74 1.64
C PRO A 109 0.33 -3.49 0.17
N GLU A 110 -0.96 -3.34 -0.11
CA GLU A 110 -1.46 -3.15 -1.45
C GLU A 110 -2.66 -2.20 -1.46
N PHE A 111 -2.56 -1.09 -2.20
CA PHE A 111 -3.66 -0.16 -2.41
C PHE A 111 -4.38 -0.43 -3.73
N HIS A 112 -5.70 -0.26 -3.73
CA HIS A 112 -6.55 -0.24 -4.93
C HIS A 112 -7.45 0.99 -4.90
N LEU A 113 -7.56 1.68 -6.05
CA LEU A 113 -8.47 2.81 -6.21
C LEU A 113 -9.88 2.29 -6.48
N LEU A 114 -10.86 2.86 -5.80
CA LEU A 114 -12.29 2.59 -5.99
C LEU A 114 -12.92 3.61 -6.95
N ALA A 115 -14.03 3.23 -7.57
CA ALA A 115 -14.76 4.08 -8.51
C ALA A 115 -15.30 5.38 -7.87
N ASP A 116 -15.52 5.38 -6.56
CA ASP A 116 -15.98 6.54 -5.79
C ASP A 116 -14.84 7.47 -5.33
N GLY A 117 -13.60 7.15 -5.73
CA GLY A 117 -12.40 7.87 -5.32
C GLY A 117 -11.83 7.43 -3.97
N GLY A 118 -12.52 6.53 -3.26
CA GLY A 118 -12.00 5.87 -2.07
C GLY A 118 -10.91 4.87 -2.40
N LEU A 119 -10.32 4.26 -1.36
CA LEU A 119 -9.27 3.25 -1.53
C LEU A 119 -9.63 1.97 -0.79
N LEU A 120 -9.18 0.83 -1.32
CA LEU A 120 -8.97 -0.38 -0.54
C LEU A 120 -7.49 -0.50 -0.19
N PHE A 121 -7.23 -1.00 1.00
CA PHE A 121 -5.89 -1.35 1.46
C PHE A 121 -5.90 -2.77 1.99
N VAL A 122 -5.07 -3.61 1.40
CA VAL A 122 -4.99 -5.03 1.72
C VAL A 122 -3.59 -5.36 2.19
N TYR A 123 -3.48 -6.20 3.19
CA TYR A 123 -2.20 -6.65 3.73
C TYR A 123 -2.34 -7.97 4.50
N ARG A 124 -1.22 -8.60 4.77
CA ARG A 124 -1.15 -9.70 5.73
C ARG A 124 -0.85 -9.13 7.12
N SER A 125 -1.69 -9.46 8.10
CA SER A 125 -1.38 -9.35 9.53
C SER A 125 -0.89 -10.69 10.04
N GLY A 126 0.24 -10.67 10.76
CA GLY A 126 0.89 -11.87 11.27
C GLY A 126 2.08 -12.34 10.42
N ALA A 127 2.54 -13.55 10.71
CA ALA A 127 3.79 -14.10 10.17
C ALA A 127 3.59 -15.01 8.96
N SER A 128 4.70 -15.40 8.32
CA SER A 128 4.72 -16.42 7.28
C SER A 128 4.25 -17.77 7.83
N GLY A 129 3.33 -18.44 7.14
CA GLY A 129 2.70 -19.68 7.56
C GLY A 129 1.65 -19.53 8.67
N ARG A 130 1.41 -18.32 9.17
CA ARG A 130 0.38 -18.01 10.17
C ARG A 130 0.02 -16.53 10.11
N GLY A 131 -0.94 -16.19 9.32
CA GLY A 131 -1.33 -14.78 9.18
C GLY A 131 -2.63 -14.63 8.43
N ASN A 132 -3.32 -13.55 8.73
CA ASN A 132 -4.62 -13.23 8.20
C ASN A 132 -4.50 -12.21 7.08
N MET A 133 -5.34 -12.35 6.06
CA MET A 133 -5.52 -11.29 5.09
C MET A 133 -6.53 -10.29 5.65
N VAL A 134 -6.14 -9.03 5.67
CA VAL A 134 -6.92 -7.92 6.23
C VAL A 134 -7.20 -6.91 5.15
N MET A 135 -8.40 -6.32 5.17
CA MET A 135 -8.82 -5.31 4.22
C MET A 135 -9.44 -4.12 4.92
N ASN A 136 -8.91 -2.93 4.63
CA ASN A 136 -9.46 -1.65 5.06
C ASN A 136 -10.01 -0.89 3.85
N ARG A 137 -11.03 -0.06 4.07
CA ARG A 137 -11.57 0.88 3.09
C ARG A 137 -11.37 2.31 3.57
N TYR A 138 -10.88 3.16 2.70
CA TYR A 138 -10.81 4.60 2.92
C TYR A 138 -12.01 5.27 2.27
N ASP A 139 -12.74 6.04 3.04
CA ASP A 139 -13.81 6.92 2.54
C ASP A 139 -13.23 8.32 2.30
N VAL A 140 -13.25 8.75 1.05
CA VAL A 140 -12.65 10.01 0.62
C VAL A 140 -13.39 11.24 1.20
N LYS A 141 -14.69 11.12 1.49
CA LYS A 141 -15.51 12.23 2.01
C LYS A 141 -15.25 12.48 3.50
N SER A 142 -15.23 11.41 4.28
CA SER A 142 -14.96 11.49 5.73
C SER A 142 -13.46 11.52 6.03
N ARG A 143 -12.63 11.12 5.06
CA ARG A 143 -11.17 10.95 5.19
C ARG A 143 -10.77 9.98 6.28
N LYS A 144 -11.56 8.90 6.44
CA LYS A 144 -11.35 7.88 7.46
C LYS A 144 -11.21 6.50 6.86
N TRP A 145 -10.42 5.69 7.54
CA TRP A 145 -10.32 4.26 7.29
C TRP A 145 -11.34 3.49 8.11
N GLU A 146 -11.91 2.47 7.52
CA GLU A 146 -12.82 1.52 8.15
C GLU A 146 -12.37 0.10 7.81
N ARG A 147 -12.54 -0.84 8.75
CA ARG A 147 -12.31 -2.24 8.50
C ARG A 147 -13.46 -2.80 7.67
N VAL A 148 -13.15 -3.44 6.52
CA VAL A 148 -14.17 -4.13 5.72
C VAL A 148 -14.64 -5.38 6.43
N GLN A 149 -13.70 -6.15 6.99
CA GLN A 149 -13.94 -7.31 7.84
C GLN A 149 -12.77 -7.43 8.82
N ASP A 150 -13.00 -8.02 9.99
CA ASP A 150 -11.93 -8.24 10.97
C ASP A 150 -10.84 -9.16 10.40
N VAL A 151 -11.25 -10.20 9.68
CA VAL A 151 -10.39 -11.09 8.92
C VAL A 151 -11.06 -11.40 7.58
N LEU A 152 -10.43 -11.00 6.48
CA LEU A 152 -10.96 -11.30 5.14
C LEU A 152 -10.71 -12.75 4.73
N VAL A 153 -9.50 -13.24 4.98
CA VAL A 153 -9.12 -14.65 4.81
C VAL A 153 -8.37 -15.08 6.05
N ASP A 154 -8.94 -16.02 6.79
CA ASP A 154 -8.41 -16.51 8.06
C ASP A 154 -7.32 -17.56 7.81
N GLY A 155 -6.13 -17.30 8.33
CA GLY A 155 -5.03 -18.26 8.32
C GLY A 155 -5.11 -19.31 9.43
N GLU A 156 -6.10 -19.22 10.34
CA GLU A 156 -6.32 -20.16 11.46
C GLU A 156 -5.08 -20.37 12.32
N ASN A 157 -4.13 -19.43 12.26
CA ASN A 157 -2.80 -19.51 12.87
C ASN A 157 -1.93 -20.70 12.38
N GLU A 158 -2.29 -21.35 11.29
CA GLU A 158 -1.64 -22.53 10.71
C GLU A 158 -1.18 -22.30 9.27
N ARG A 159 -1.64 -21.25 8.62
CA ARG A 159 -1.35 -20.91 7.22
C ARG A 159 -1.49 -19.40 6.97
N ASN A 160 -1.07 -18.95 5.80
CA ASN A 160 -1.40 -17.64 5.30
C ASN A 160 -1.71 -17.66 3.81
N ALA A 161 -2.53 -16.73 3.36
CA ALA A 161 -2.81 -16.54 1.95
C ALA A 161 -1.68 -15.78 1.25
N TYR A 162 -1.33 -16.20 0.03
CA TYR A 162 -0.70 -15.36 -0.98
C TYR A 162 -1.72 -15.10 -2.05
N TRP A 163 -2.07 -13.85 -2.28
CA TRP A 163 -3.23 -13.46 -3.09
C TRP A 163 -2.85 -12.72 -4.36
N GLN A 164 -3.81 -12.70 -5.28
CA GLN A 164 -3.93 -11.74 -6.36
C GLN A 164 -5.29 -11.09 -6.22
N LEU A 165 -5.34 -9.78 -6.23
CA LEU A 165 -6.56 -9.00 -6.06
C LEU A 165 -6.68 -7.99 -7.20
N TYR A 166 -7.89 -7.87 -7.73
CA TYR A 166 -8.26 -6.88 -8.73
C TYR A 166 -9.62 -6.30 -8.40
N VAL A 167 -9.74 -4.98 -8.52
CA VAL A 167 -11.01 -4.27 -8.40
C VAL A 167 -11.40 -3.79 -9.78
N ASP A 168 -12.54 -4.24 -10.28
CA ASP A 168 -13.03 -3.85 -11.59
C ASP A 168 -13.73 -2.47 -11.57
N GLN A 169 -14.13 -1.98 -12.75
CA GLN A 169 -14.78 -0.68 -12.89
C GLN A 169 -16.15 -0.60 -12.22
N SER A 170 -16.81 -1.73 -11.95
CA SER A 170 -18.06 -1.78 -11.21
C SER A 170 -17.86 -1.74 -9.69
N GLY A 171 -16.61 -1.84 -9.22
CA GLY A 171 -16.25 -1.94 -7.81
C GLY A 171 -16.30 -3.37 -7.28
N THR A 172 -16.47 -4.38 -8.15
CA THR A 172 -16.40 -5.78 -7.75
C THR A 172 -14.95 -6.17 -7.46
N ILE A 173 -14.74 -6.81 -6.31
CA ILE A 173 -13.43 -7.31 -5.89
C ILE A 173 -13.30 -8.76 -6.35
N HIS A 174 -12.31 -9.01 -7.21
CA HIS A 174 -11.92 -10.34 -7.64
C HIS A 174 -10.69 -10.77 -6.84
N LEU A 175 -10.80 -11.87 -6.12
CA LEU A 175 -9.75 -12.37 -5.25
C LEU A 175 -9.49 -13.84 -5.52
N SER A 176 -8.23 -14.19 -5.70
CA SER A 176 -7.74 -15.58 -5.69
C SER A 176 -6.51 -15.67 -4.80
N TRP A 177 -6.30 -16.84 -4.19
CA TRP A 177 -5.11 -17.05 -3.36
C TRP A 177 -4.67 -18.50 -3.36
N VAL A 178 -3.42 -18.70 -2.96
CA VAL A 178 -2.86 -20.01 -2.59
C VAL A 178 -2.49 -19.97 -1.11
N TRP A 179 -2.62 -21.11 -0.46
CA TRP A 179 -2.20 -21.26 0.92
C TRP A 179 -0.70 -21.55 1.01
N ARG A 180 -0.04 -20.89 1.92
CA ARG A 180 1.21 -21.34 2.49
C ARG A 180 0.93 -21.91 3.86
N GLU A 181 1.10 -23.18 4.01
CA GLU A 181 1.05 -23.87 5.28
C GLU A 181 2.38 -23.74 6.04
N THR A 182 2.36 -24.08 7.33
CA THR A 182 3.57 -24.00 8.15
C THR A 182 4.71 -24.79 7.53
N TRP A 183 5.88 -24.31 7.76
CA TRP A 183 7.09 -24.93 7.27
C TRP A 183 7.34 -26.32 7.84
N HIS A 184 7.49 -27.23 6.95
CA HIS A 184 8.16 -28.51 7.12
C HIS A 184 9.17 -28.68 5.99
#